data_734a2a1de86175bb742f76a8cce5cf13
#
_entry.id   734a2a1de86175bb742f76a8cce5cf13
#
_cell.length_a   1.000
_cell.length_b   1.000
_cell.length_c   1.000
_cell.angle_alpha   90.00
_cell.angle_beta   90.00
_cell.angle_gamma   90.00
#
_symmetry.space_group_name_H-M   'P 1'
#
loop_
_entity.id
_entity.type
_entity.pdbx_description
1 polymer ?
#
loop_
_entity_poly.entity_id
_entity_poly.type
_entity_poly.pdbx_seq_one_letter_code
_entity_poly.pdbx_strand_id
1 'polypeptide(L)'
;MQNIVILAGNIGQSPEVRTTQGGTKITNFTLATSRPRLSEGRVQRDENGYRVMDTEWHRITCFNGLGKTVADNCEKGMKVMVHGRIHYTKWTDAAGVDRYGCEIIAEKVDFLSRPKAGEGED
;
A
#
# COMPACT_ATOMS: atom_id res chain seq x y z
N MET A 1 11.36 3.52 -22.22
CA MET A 1 11.38 4.10 -20.87
C MET A 1 10.61 3.20 -19.93
N GLN A 2 10.99 3.20 -18.65
CA GLN A 2 10.40 2.30 -17.67
C GLN A 2 9.97 3.06 -16.42
N ASN A 3 8.84 2.69 -15.87
CA ASN A 3 8.37 3.19 -14.58
C ASN A 3 7.69 1.99 -13.93
N ILE A 4 8.49 1.21 -13.19
CA ILE A 4 8.04 -0.05 -12.62
C ILE A 4 8.34 -0.04 -11.13
N VAL A 5 7.32 -0.38 -10.34
CA VAL A 5 7.44 -0.51 -8.91
C VAL A 5 6.89 -1.86 -8.51
N ILE A 6 7.62 -2.58 -7.68
CA ILE A 6 7.16 -3.84 -7.11
C ILE A 6 7.30 -3.73 -5.61
N LEU A 7 6.18 -3.87 -4.90
CA LEU A 7 6.18 -3.78 -3.45
C LEU A 7 5.47 -5.00 -2.90
N ALA A 8 6.04 -5.59 -1.87
CA ALA A 8 5.39 -6.68 -1.16
C ALA A 8 5.30 -6.28 0.31
N GLY A 9 4.12 -6.33 0.88
CA GLY A 9 3.93 -5.90 2.25
C GLY A 9 2.53 -6.20 2.74
N ASN A 10 2.18 -5.57 3.85
CA ASN A 10 0.89 -5.83 4.49
C ASN A 10 -0.07 -4.66 4.26
N ILE A 11 -1.31 -4.99 4.02
CA ILE A 11 -2.34 -3.97 3.87
C ILE A 11 -2.57 -3.29 5.21
N GLY A 12 -2.43 -1.97 5.22
CA GLY A 12 -2.57 -1.19 6.44
C GLY A 12 -3.99 -0.75 6.71
N GLN A 13 -4.73 -0.42 5.66
CA GLN A 13 -6.13 -0.08 5.76
C GLN A 13 -6.86 -0.86 4.69
N SER A 14 -8.03 -1.38 5.06
CA SER A 14 -8.83 -2.16 4.12
C SER A 14 -9.20 -1.31 2.90
N PRO A 15 -9.30 -1.94 1.73
CA PRO A 15 -9.56 -1.19 0.52
C PRO A 15 -10.91 -0.46 0.56
N GLU A 16 -10.91 0.77 0.06
CA GLU A 16 -12.11 1.57 -0.07
C GLU A 16 -12.39 1.83 -1.53
N VAL A 17 -13.63 1.63 -1.94
CA VAL A 17 -14.05 1.81 -3.32
C VAL A 17 -14.86 3.09 -3.43
N ARG A 18 -14.55 3.91 -4.42
CA ARG A 18 -15.38 5.07 -4.75
C ARG A 18 -15.59 5.11 -6.25
N THR A 19 -16.65 5.78 -6.67
CA THR A 19 -16.98 5.89 -8.08
C THR A 19 -16.92 7.36 -8.47
N THR A 20 -16.25 7.67 -9.57
CA THR A 20 -16.17 9.03 -10.07
C THR A 20 -17.46 9.38 -10.81
N GLN A 21 -17.64 10.66 -11.13
CA GLN A 21 -18.82 11.09 -11.87
C GLN A 21 -18.90 10.39 -13.22
N GLY A 22 -17.78 10.07 -13.82
CA GLY A 22 -17.77 9.38 -15.11
C GLY A 22 -18.00 7.89 -15.03
N GLY A 23 -18.22 7.35 -13.83
CA GLY A 23 -18.49 5.92 -13.67
C GLY A 23 -17.26 5.07 -13.45
N THR A 24 -16.09 5.66 -13.37
CA THR A 24 -14.87 4.90 -13.11
C THR A 24 -14.80 4.53 -11.63
N LYS A 25 -14.55 3.26 -11.35
CA LYS A 25 -14.38 2.81 -9.97
C LYS A 25 -12.92 2.87 -9.60
N ILE A 26 -12.65 3.43 -8.43
CA ILE A 26 -11.28 3.59 -7.92
C ILE A 26 -11.24 2.95 -6.55
N THR A 27 -10.28 2.05 -6.36
CA THR A 27 -10.07 1.37 -5.08
C THR A 27 -8.73 1.80 -4.52
N ASN A 28 -8.73 2.26 -3.28
CA ASN A 28 -7.51 2.71 -2.61
C ASN A 28 -7.26 1.90 -1.36
N PHE A 29 -6.01 1.62 -1.09
CA PHE A 29 -5.59 1.04 0.17
C PHE A 29 -4.15 1.46 0.46
N THR A 30 -3.69 1.22 1.67
CA THR A 30 -2.30 1.49 2.03
C THR A 30 -1.57 0.17 2.18
N LEU A 31 -0.29 0.18 1.81
CA LEU A 31 0.57 -0.98 1.90
C LEU A 31 1.79 -0.62 2.73
N ALA A 32 2.06 -1.41 3.75
CA ALA A 32 3.20 -1.16 4.63
C ALA A 32 4.34 -2.08 4.24
N THR A 33 5.51 -1.49 4.02
CA THR A 33 6.73 -2.27 3.85
C THR A 33 7.67 -1.89 4.98
N SER A 34 8.30 -2.88 5.61
CA SER A 34 9.14 -2.64 6.77
C SER A 34 10.51 -3.25 6.56
N ARG A 35 11.51 -2.61 7.14
CA ARG A 35 12.86 -3.15 7.14
C ARG A 35 13.53 -2.77 8.45
N PRO A 36 14.53 -3.52 8.88
CA PRO A 36 15.24 -3.18 10.11
C PRO A 36 15.96 -1.84 9.95
N ARG A 37 15.91 -1.03 11.00
CA ARG A 37 16.64 0.23 11.01
C ARG A 37 18.12 -0.04 11.21
N LEU A 38 18.97 0.61 10.42
CA LEU A 38 20.39 0.48 10.54
C LEU A 38 20.98 1.75 11.12
N SER A 39 22.00 1.59 11.96
CA SER A 39 22.79 2.69 12.48
C SER A 39 24.24 2.28 12.30
N GLU A 40 24.98 3.06 11.51
CA GLU A 40 26.37 2.76 11.20
C GLU A 40 26.53 1.36 10.66
N GLY A 41 25.60 0.95 9.79
CA GLY A 41 25.66 -0.37 9.16
C GLY A 41 25.19 -1.52 10.02
N ARG A 42 24.73 -1.26 11.23
CA ARG A 42 24.29 -2.31 12.13
C ARG A 42 22.82 -2.22 12.41
N VAL A 43 22.19 -3.38 12.59
CA VAL A 43 20.77 -3.43 12.96
C VAL A 43 20.61 -2.88 14.36
N GLN A 44 19.72 -1.89 14.52
CA GLN A 44 19.43 -1.33 15.82
C GLN A 44 18.45 -2.21 16.57
N ARG A 45 18.65 -2.30 17.88
CA ARG A 45 17.74 -3.06 18.73
C ARG A 45 17.26 -2.18 19.85
N ASP A 46 16.04 -2.45 20.31
CA ASP A 46 15.48 -1.71 21.42
C ASP A 46 16.00 -2.28 22.76
N GLU A 47 15.51 -1.74 23.85
CA GLU A 47 16.00 -2.13 25.17
C GLU A 47 15.65 -3.58 25.49
N ASN A 48 14.70 -4.19 24.78
CA ASN A 48 14.32 -5.57 25.00
C ASN A 48 15.02 -6.51 24.01
N GLY A 49 15.93 -5.99 23.19
CA GLY A 49 16.69 -6.81 22.25
C GLY A 49 16.01 -7.04 20.91
N TYR A 50 14.81 -6.47 20.71
CA TYR A 50 14.11 -6.64 19.44
C TYR A 50 14.60 -5.64 18.41
N ARG A 51 14.62 -6.03 17.14
CA ARG A 51 15.03 -5.14 16.07
C ARG A 51 14.06 -3.98 15.96
N VAL A 52 14.60 -2.78 15.79
CA VAL A 52 13.78 -1.61 15.52
C VAL A 52 13.48 -1.59 14.04
N MET A 53 12.20 -1.47 13.69
CA MET A 53 11.78 -1.52 12.29
C MET A 53 11.35 -0.15 11.82
N ASP A 54 11.70 0.16 10.57
CA ASP A 54 11.19 1.36 9.91
C ASP A 54 10.14 0.90 8.91
N THR A 55 9.00 1.56 8.90
CA THR A 55 7.88 1.21 8.03
C THR A 55 7.58 2.37 7.09
N GLU A 56 7.46 2.04 5.80
CA GLU A 56 7.01 2.97 4.80
C GLU A 56 5.57 2.64 4.46
N TRP A 57 4.74 3.66 4.34
CA TRP A 57 3.33 3.49 4.03
C TRP A 57 3.09 3.97 2.61
N HIS A 58 2.70 3.07 1.73
CA HIS A 58 2.51 3.37 0.32
C HIS A 58 1.02 3.48 0.02
N ARG A 59 0.66 4.48 -0.77
CA ARG A 59 -0.73 4.63 -1.21
C ARG A 59 -0.88 3.90 -2.52
N ILE A 60 -1.81 2.96 -2.57
CA ILE A 60 -2.04 2.12 -3.74
C ILE A 60 -3.40 2.45 -4.32
N THR A 61 -3.44 2.63 -5.62
CA THR A 61 -4.66 2.95 -6.34
C THR A 61 -4.88 1.90 -7.42
N CYS A 62 -6.07 1.32 -7.44
CA CYS A 62 -6.47 0.35 -8.45
C CYS A 62 -7.70 0.86 -9.17
N PHE A 63 -7.77 0.61 -10.48
CA PHE A 63 -8.91 1.04 -11.27
C PHE A 63 -9.77 -0.13 -11.70
N ASN A 64 -11.07 0.08 -11.72
CA ASN A 64 -12.08 -0.84 -12.27
C ASN A 64 -11.94 -2.29 -11.80
N GLY A 65 -11.79 -3.24 -12.70
CA GLY A 65 -11.82 -4.67 -12.36
C GLY A 65 -10.77 -5.12 -11.37
N LEU A 66 -9.55 -4.60 -11.48
CA LEU A 66 -8.52 -4.96 -10.51
C LEU A 66 -8.91 -4.46 -9.13
N GLY A 67 -9.45 -3.26 -9.06
CA GLY A 67 -9.91 -2.70 -7.79
C GLY A 67 -11.02 -3.52 -7.17
N LYS A 68 -11.94 -4.02 -7.99
CA LYS A 68 -13.02 -4.85 -7.49
C LYS A 68 -12.46 -6.15 -6.90
N THR A 69 -11.51 -6.76 -7.60
CA THR A 69 -10.90 -8.00 -7.12
C THR A 69 -10.21 -7.78 -5.78
N VAL A 70 -9.49 -6.66 -5.65
CA VAL A 70 -8.81 -6.32 -4.41
C VAL A 70 -9.84 -6.07 -3.30
N ALA A 71 -10.88 -5.29 -3.59
CA ALA A 71 -11.88 -4.97 -2.58
C ALA A 71 -12.63 -6.21 -2.10
N ASP A 72 -12.86 -7.15 -3.00
CA ASP A 72 -13.61 -8.37 -2.64
C ASP A 72 -12.76 -9.38 -1.87
N ASN A 73 -11.44 -9.32 -2.01
CA ASN A 73 -10.57 -10.37 -1.48
C ASN A 73 -9.56 -9.91 -0.45
N CYS A 74 -9.38 -8.62 -0.24
CA CYS A 74 -8.34 -8.12 0.63
C CYS A 74 -8.88 -7.36 1.81
N GLU A 75 -8.18 -7.44 2.92
CA GLU A 75 -8.52 -6.66 4.09
C GLU A 75 -7.24 -6.37 4.87
N LYS A 76 -7.37 -5.50 5.85
CA LYS A 76 -6.27 -5.08 6.69
C LYS A 76 -5.50 -6.28 7.23
N GLY A 77 -4.20 -6.22 7.14
CA GLY A 77 -3.30 -7.24 7.66
C GLY A 77 -2.88 -8.29 6.64
N MET A 78 -3.57 -8.39 5.52
CA MET A 78 -3.17 -9.35 4.51
C MET A 78 -1.86 -8.95 3.85
N LYS A 79 -1.10 -9.93 3.42
CA LYS A 79 0.14 -9.67 2.69
C LYS A 79 -0.14 -9.80 1.19
N VAL A 80 0.27 -8.80 0.45
CA VAL A 80 0.09 -8.79 -1.00
C VAL A 80 1.35 -8.27 -1.68
N MET A 81 1.50 -8.58 -2.97
CA MET A 81 2.55 -8.00 -3.78
C MET A 81 1.89 -7.18 -4.87
N VAL A 82 2.30 -5.93 -5.00
CA VAL A 82 1.74 -4.99 -5.97
C VAL A 82 2.77 -4.70 -7.04
N HIS A 83 2.37 -4.86 -8.30
CA HIS A 83 3.15 -4.42 -9.43
C HIS A 83 2.46 -3.20 -10.00
N GLY A 84 3.19 -2.14 -10.21
CA GLY A 84 2.58 -0.94 -10.76
C GLY A 84 3.61 0.10 -11.16
N ARG A 85 3.20 1.34 -11.12
CA ARG A 85 4.06 2.47 -11.49
C ARG A 85 3.86 3.59 -10.49
N ILE A 86 4.90 4.42 -10.33
CA ILE A 86 4.80 5.59 -9.50
C ILE A 86 4.06 6.67 -10.27
N HIS A 87 3.13 7.32 -9.61
CA HIS A 87 2.41 8.45 -10.17
C HIS A 87 2.47 9.60 -9.17
N TYR A 88 2.93 10.77 -9.64
CA TYR A 88 3.01 11.94 -8.80
C TYR A 88 1.81 12.82 -9.05
N THR A 89 1.27 13.40 -7.99
CA THR A 89 0.10 14.27 -8.09
C THR A 89 0.48 15.65 -7.57
N LYS A 90 -0.27 16.64 -8.03
CA LYS A 90 -0.10 18.00 -7.57
C LYS A 90 -1.48 18.61 -7.46
N TRP A 91 -1.74 19.27 -6.35
CA TRP A 91 -3.00 19.99 -6.18
C TRP A 91 -2.74 21.25 -5.36
N THR A 92 -3.70 22.18 -5.41
CA THR A 92 -3.62 23.41 -4.64
C THR A 92 -4.65 23.31 -3.52
N ASP A 93 -4.22 23.53 -2.28
CA ASP A 93 -5.14 23.42 -1.15
C ASP A 93 -5.95 24.70 -0.98
N ALA A 94 -6.82 24.73 0.03
CA ALA A 94 -7.72 25.84 0.26
C ALA A 94 -6.98 27.15 0.58
N ALA A 95 -5.75 27.04 1.07
CA ALA A 95 -4.94 28.22 1.38
C ALA A 95 -4.14 28.70 0.17
N GLY A 96 -4.30 28.07 -0.99
CA GLY A 96 -3.57 28.46 -2.18
C GLY A 96 -2.15 27.90 -2.25
N VAL A 97 -1.81 26.95 -1.40
CA VAL A 97 -0.48 26.37 -1.38
C VAL A 97 -0.47 25.10 -2.22
N ASP A 98 0.54 24.98 -3.10
CA ASP A 98 0.68 23.78 -3.92
C ASP A 98 1.12 22.61 -3.05
N ARG A 99 0.46 21.49 -3.21
CA ARG A 99 0.77 20.25 -2.51
C ARG A 99 1.13 19.20 -3.53
N TYR A 100 1.99 18.29 -3.10
CA TYR A 100 2.48 17.22 -3.97
C TYR A 100 2.24 15.89 -3.28
N GLY A 101 1.91 14.88 -4.05
CA GLY A 101 1.70 13.54 -3.53
C GLY A 101 2.32 12.52 -4.43
N CYS A 102 2.33 11.29 -3.94
CA CYS A 102 2.86 10.16 -4.67
C CYS A 102 1.96 8.98 -4.39
N GLU A 103 1.57 8.25 -5.42
CA GLU A 103 0.80 7.04 -5.27
C GLU A 103 1.35 6.00 -6.23
N ILE A 104 1.04 4.75 -5.95
CA ILE A 104 1.39 3.66 -6.84
C ILE A 104 0.10 3.24 -7.54
N ILE A 105 0.09 3.32 -8.86
CA ILE A 105 -1.06 2.83 -9.62
C ILE A 105 -0.78 1.38 -9.92
N ALA A 106 -1.62 0.49 -9.35
CA ALA A 106 -1.41 -0.94 -9.47
C ALA A 106 -1.85 -1.43 -10.82
N GLU A 107 -1.06 -2.35 -11.38
CA GLU A 107 -1.41 -3.04 -12.61
C GLU A 107 -1.66 -4.50 -12.33
N LYS A 108 -1.13 -5.01 -11.24
CA LYS A 108 -1.32 -6.40 -10.84
C LYS A 108 -1.15 -6.49 -9.32
N VAL A 109 -1.99 -7.29 -8.70
CA VAL A 109 -1.88 -7.55 -7.25
C VAL A 109 -1.95 -9.05 -7.06
N ASP A 110 -0.93 -9.60 -6.37
CA ASP A 110 -0.89 -11.01 -6.04
C ASP A 110 -1.13 -11.16 -4.54
N PHE A 111 -2.00 -12.07 -4.18
CA PHE A 111 -2.34 -12.29 -2.78
C PHE A 111 -1.38 -13.32 -2.21
N LEU A 112 -0.61 -12.93 -1.19
CA LEU A 112 0.42 -13.78 -0.63
C LEU A 112 0.00 -14.46 0.66
N SER A 113 -1.06 -13.95 1.31
CA SER A 113 -1.57 -14.61 2.50
C SER A 113 -3.05 -14.31 2.62
N ARG A 114 -3.71 -15.09 3.44
CA ARG A 114 -5.13 -14.86 3.74
C ARG A 114 -5.25 -14.04 5.01
N PRO A 115 -6.43 -13.45 5.25
CA PRO A 115 -6.65 -12.74 6.50
C PRO A 115 -6.43 -13.67 7.67
N LYS A 116 -5.88 -13.11 8.76
CA LYS A 116 -5.64 -13.92 9.91
C LYS A 116 -6.88 -14.09 10.73
N ALA A 117 -7.84 -13.27 10.56
CA ALA A 117 -9.01 -13.34 11.38
C ALA A 117 -9.55 -14.70 11.31
N GLY A 118 -9.85 -15.19 12.32
CA GLY A 118 -10.37 -16.41 12.39
C GLY A 118 -9.46 -17.46 12.01
N GLU A 119 -8.38 -17.13 11.75
CA GLU A 119 -7.57 -17.93 11.36
C GLU A 119 -7.38 -18.83 12.14
N GLY A 120 -7.61 -18.51 12.96
CA GLY A 120 -7.51 -19.52 13.67
C GLY A 120 -7.86 -20.70 12.93
N GLU A 121 -8.23 -20.60 12.17
CA GLU A 121 -8.41 -21.47 11.69
C GLU A 121 -7.66 -22.01 11.01
N ASP A 122 -7.14 -21.97 10.97
CA ASP A 122 -6.36 -22.53 10.35
C ASP A 122 -5.82 -23.24 10.64
#